data_16dabbfd19918f683b14735866052aff
#
_entry.id   16dabbfd19918f683b14735866052aff
#
_cell.length_a   1.000
_cell.length_b   1.000
_cell.length_c   1.000
_cell.angle_alpha   90.00
_cell.angle_beta   90.00
_cell.angle_gamma   90.00
#
_symmetry.space_group_name_H-M   'P 1'
#
loop_
_entity.id
_entity.type
_entity.pdbx_description
1 polymer ?
#
loop_
_entity_poly.entity_id
_entity_poly.type
_entity_poly.pdbx_seq_one_letter_code
_entity_poly.pdbx_strand_id
1 'polypeptide(L)'
;MSLTEQELSPTSTNTAHLQVQDKCAVITLNNPPVNGLGMELRQAISKHLIWAEEQSNIECVILIGANGVFCAGADIRQMNTPKYWTSPRTIELAAQIDTMSKPVVALMSGIAMGGGLELSLGCHHRIAMHDTQIAQPEIKLGLLPGGGGILRLPRLIGLENAIEMLLNGETIDGNQACAYGLIDEVVPKGAEHEFLDRGLRFAKKIVSAGQPLRRTRDININNSNVQGTIENFRKKIKPSDGMAPAVILDCIEASLKTSFEEGTRLSNDATQLLMQSQESAALRYLFFIQRQASKLPARKMTSQDENISGKQIVSQAIKNKSIKVQLCGRVPADWLSSAQSNGFEFEVVDDDFNANLQIFTDDLALRLYTNSSIVEILYPMHSLESEELARLVKWVKKMQKIPILSQSKKNALVTSLLNSLTESILLTNATPSESTIKEIGQWGLGEFFSFVRHANAQSLSSFQQSEKVISKRIKTDELIDDLINALCRMSNELVSRQEISEVAGLDLIAILEMGFPKIKGGPNFYRSNKDK
;
A
#
# COMPACT_ATOMS: atom_id res chain seq x y z
N MET A 1 51.53 0.93 20.27
CA MET A 1 50.91 1.17 18.98
C MET A 1 49.40 1.15 19.25
N SER A 2 48.77 2.34 19.29
CA SER A 2 47.31 2.43 19.43
C SER A 2 46.71 2.12 18.05
N LEU A 3 45.87 1.09 17.99
CA LEU A 3 45.04 0.78 16.83
C LEU A 3 44.16 2.00 16.57
N THR A 4 44.16 2.46 15.35
CA THR A 4 43.34 3.60 14.93
C THR A 4 41.87 3.20 14.98
N GLU A 5 40.96 4.10 15.37
CA GLU A 5 39.49 3.89 15.50
C GLU A 5 38.84 3.26 14.24
N GLN A 6 39.51 3.27 13.10
CA GLN A 6 39.04 2.66 11.84
C GLN A 6 39.14 1.13 11.79
N GLU A 7 39.95 0.47 12.64
CA GLU A 7 40.16 -0.98 12.60
C GLU A 7 39.15 -1.79 13.43
N LEU A 8 38.28 -1.14 14.22
CA LEU A 8 37.30 -1.80 15.10
C LEU A 8 35.88 -1.83 14.59
N SER A 9 35.57 -1.22 13.42
CA SER A 9 34.21 -1.23 12.88
C SER A 9 33.95 -2.54 12.12
N PRO A 10 32.86 -3.29 12.43
CA PRO A 10 32.46 -4.41 11.61
C PRO A 10 32.15 -3.89 10.20
N THR A 11 32.71 -4.58 9.21
CA THR A 11 32.55 -4.25 7.79
C THR A 11 31.09 -3.88 7.48
N SER A 12 30.88 -2.68 6.93
CA SER A 12 29.58 -2.24 6.42
C SER A 12 28.96 -3.36 5.58
N THR A 13 27.74 -3.74 5.90
CA THR A 13 26.98 -4.66 5.06
C THR A 13 26.41 -3.87 3.87
N ASN A 14 26.03 -4.54 2.79
CA ASN A 14 25.43 -3.87 1.64
C ASN A 14 24.10 -3.16 1.97
N THR A 15 23.47 -3.48 3.12
CA THR A 15 22.11 -3.00 3.49
C THR A 15 22.07 -2.17 4.75
N ALA A 16 23.16 -2.09 5.54
CA ALA A 16 23.29 -1.18 6.67
C ALA A 16 24.77 -0.79 6.87
N HIS A 17 24.99 0.47 7.25
CA HIS A 17 26.32 1.00 7.53
C HIS A 17 26.45 1.39 8.99
N LEU A 18 27.59 1.10 9.59
CA LEU A 18 27.91 1.47 10.95
C LEU A 18 29.06 2.48 10.94
N GLN A 19 28.85 3.60 11.62
CA GLN A 19 29.89 4.61 11.89
C GLN A 19 29.88 4.96 13.36
N VAL A 20 31.03 5.32 13.90
CA VAL A 20 31.15 5.83 15.28
C VAL A 20 31.37 7.34 15.21
N GLN A 21 30.51 8.09 15.86
CA GLN A 21 30.64 9.53 15.98
C GLN A 21 30.37 9.94 17.43
N ASP A 22 31.34 10.61 18.07
CA ASP A 22 31.17 11.12 19.43
C ASP A 22 30.73 10.08 20.47
N LYS A 23 31.30 8.88 20.44
CA LYS A 23 30.94 7.71 21.26
C LYS A 23 29.52 7.17 21.00
N CYS A 24 28.91 7.57 19.89
CA CYS A 24 27.62 7.07 19.46
C CYS A 24 27.81 6.14 18.24
N ALA A 25 27.23 4.96 18.28
CA ALA A 25 27.14 4.05 17.14
C ALA A 25 25.98 4.50 16.25
N VAL A 26 26.28 5.06 15.07
CA VAL A 26 25.29 5.47 14.06
C VAL A 26 25.08 4.33 13.07
N ILE A 27 23.94 3.70 13.11
CA ILE A 27 23.52 2.61 12.20
C ILE A 27 22.60 3.21 11.16
N THR A 28 23.09 3.29 9.92
CA THR A 28 22.33 3.82 8.78
C THR A 28 21.71 2.68 7.99
N LEU A 29 20.37 2.64 7.93
CA LEU A 29 19.61 1.72 7.11
C LEU A 29 19.77 2.11 5.63
N ASN A 30 20.26 1.20 4.78
CA ASN A 30 20.56 1.48 3.38
C ASN A 30 20.13 0.33 2.46
N ASN A 31 18.81 0.14 2.34
CA ASN A 31 18.20 -0.82 1.44
C ASN A 31 17.21 -0.13 0.47
N PRO A 32 17.73 0.58 -0.55
CA PRO A 32 16.94 1.39 -1.45
C PRO A 32 15.87 0.57 -2.21
N PRO A 33 14.77 1.21 -2.66
CA PRO A 33 14.54 2.68 -2.61
C PRO A 33 13.94 3.21 -1.28
N VAL A 34 13.44 2.35 -0.39
CA VAL A 34 12.63 2.74 0.77
C VAL A 34 13.05 2.07 2.09
N ASN A 35 14.24 1.52 2.13
CA ASN A 35 14.81 0.85 3.31
C ASN A 35 13.90 -0.25 3.89
N GLY A 36 13.30 -1.07 3.00
CA GLY A 36 12.43 -2.18 3.40
C GLY A 36 13.18 -3.23 4.24
N LEU A 37 12.56 -3.68 5.35
CA LEU A 37 13.10 -4.65 6.32
C LEU A 37 13.05 -6.08 5.76
N GLY A 38 13.82 -6.34 4.70
CA GLY A 38 14.13 -7.69 4.26
C GLY A 38 15.05 -8.41 5.26
N MET A 39 15.20 -9.72 5.10
CA MET A 39 16.03 -10.57 5.97
C MET A 39 17.45 -9.99 6.12
N GLU A 40 18.06 -9.60 5.03
CA GLU A 40 19.43 -9.10 4.98
C GLU A 40 19.62 -7.81 5.81
N LEU A 41 18.68 -6.86 5.70
CA LEU A 41 18.71 -5.62 6.49
C LEU A 41 18.47 -5.90 7.98
N ARG A 42 17.52 -6.78 8.31
CA ARG A 42 17.24 -7.14 9.71
C ARG A 42 18.46 -7.78 10.38
N GLN A 43 19.16 -8.70 9.68
CA GLN A 43 20.40 -9.33 10.17
C GLN A 43 21.52 -8.31 10.34
N ALA A 44 21.66 -7.37 9.41
CA ALA A 44 22.68 -6.31 9.49
C ALA A 44 22.43 -5.39 10.71
N ILE A 45 21.19 -4.95 10.92
CA ILE A 45 20.83 -4.14 12.09
C ILE A 45 21.15 -4.90 13.38
N SER A 46 20.71 -6.16 13.51
CA SER A 46 20.98 -6.98 14.70
C SER A 46 22.46 -7.12 14.99
N LYS A 47 23.28 -7.41 13.96
CA LYS A 47 24.72 -7.51 14.09
C LYS A 47 25.36 -6.20 14.61
N HIS A 48 24.91 -5.06 14.09
CA HIS A 48 25.44 -3.77 14.51
C HIS A 48 25.01 -3.39 15.92
N LEU A 49 23.78 -3.75 16.34
CA LEU A 49 23.31 -3.58 17.72
C LEU A 49 24.12 -4.42 18.71
N ILE A 50 24.41 -5.70 18.39
CA ILE A 50 25.27 -6.56 19.22
C ILE A 50 26.65 -5.94 19.35
N TRP A 51 27.26 -5.57 18.24
CA TRP A 51 28.56 -4.93 18.26
C TRP A 51 28.57 -3.67 19.13
N ALA A 52 27.58 -2.77 18.95
CA ALA A 52 27.49 -1.54 19.75
C ALA A 52 27.33 -1.81 21.24
N GLU A 53 26.61 -2.86 21.63
CA GLU A 53 26.44 -3.26 23.03
C GLU A 53 27.76 -3.72 23.65
N GLU A 54 28.58 -4.46 22.91
CA GLU A 54 29.87 -5.03 23.38
C GLU A 54 30.98 -3.97 23.50
N GLN A 55 30.90 -2.84 22.79
CA GLN A 55 31.97 -1.82 22.81
C GLN A 55 31.87 -0.94 24.05
N SER A 56 32.88 -0.95 24.93
CA SER A 56 32.92 -0.11 26.15
C SER A 56 33.03 1.39 25.88
N ASN A 57 33.57 1.78 24.72
CA ASN A 57 33.69 3.18 24.30
C ASN A 57 32.44 3.74 23.60
N ILE A 58 31.42 2.91 23.37
CA ILE A 58 30.11 3.35 22.83
C ILE A 58 29.15 3.57 24.00
N GLU A 59 28.54 4.75 24.03
CA GLU A 59 27.61 5.19 25.08
C GLU A 59 26.15 5.21 24.62
N CYS A 60 25.89 5.31 23.30
CA CYS A 60 24.54 5.36 22.71
C CYS A 60 24.51 4.79 21.29
N VAL A 61 23.31 4.54 20.79
CA VAL A 61 23.07 4.08 19.42
C VAL A 61 22.06 5.00 18.76
N ILE A 62 22.29 5.32 17.48
CA ILE A 62 21.34 6.00 16.61
C ILE A 62 20.97 5.06 15.47
N LEU A 63 19.68 4.91 15.19
CA LEU A 63 19.15 4.32 13.97
C LEU A 63 18.65 5.43 13.07
N ILE A 64 19.17 5.52 11.84
CA ILE A 64 18.78 6.52 10.83
C ILE A 64 18.64 5.88 9.46
N GLY A 65 17.78 6.38 8.61
CA GLY A 65 17.62 5.90 7.24
C GLY A 65 18.44 6.69 6.22
N ALA A 66 19.04 6.02 5.26
CA ALA A 66 19.70 6.64 4.12
C ALA A 66 18.68 7.29 3.16
N ASN A 67 19.17 8.23 2.33
CA ASN A 67 18.40 8.90 1.26
C ASN A 67 17.12 9.59 1.73
N GLY A 68 17.10 10.09 2.97
CA GLY A 68 15.96 10.84 3.52
C GLY A 68 14.72 9.96 3.80
N VAL A 69 14.86 8.64 3.87
CA VAL A 69 13.79 7.71 4.18
C VAL A 69 14.21 6.81 5.33
N PHE A 70 13.47 6.83 6.45
CA PHE A 70 13.78 5.94 7.56
C PHE A 70 13.56 4.48 7.17
N CYS A 71 12.29 4.06 7.04
CA CYS A 71 11.95 2.70 6.62
C CYS A 71 10.46 2.58 6.27
N ALA A 72 10.14 2.04 5.11
CA ALA A 72 8.75 1.84 4.65
C ALA A 72 8.11 0.51 5.13
N GLY A 73 8.74 -0.19 6.07
CA GLY A 73 8.20 -1.42 6.65
C GLY A 73 8.83 -2.70 6.13
N ALA A 74 8.14 -3.81 6.35
CA ALA A 74 8.59 -5.13 5.89
C ALA A 74 8.72 -5.18 4.36
N ASP A 75 9.68 -5.95 3.86
CA ASP A 75 9.76 -6.22 2.42
C ASP A 75 8.61 -7.17 2.02
N ILE A 76 7.55 -6.59 1.47
CA ILE A 76 6.33 -7.31 1.07
C ILE A 76 6.66 -8.44 0.06
N ARG A 77 7.72 -8.30 -0.74
CA ARG A 77 8.17 -9.33 -1.70
C ARG A 77 8.63 -10.61 -1.00
N GLN A 78 9.09 -10.50 0.26
CA GLN A 78 9.53 -11.64 1.06
C GLN A 78 8.39 -12.31 1.86
N MET A 79 7.20 -11.70 2.00
CA MET A 79 6.13 -12.19 2.87
C MET A 79 5.71 -13.64 2.62
N ASN A 80 5.74 -14.10 1.36
CA ASN A 80 5.39 -15.48 0.99
C ASN A 80 6.61 -16.39 0.85
N THR A 81 7.76 -16.01 1.41
CA THR A 81 9.02 -16.78 1.33
C THR A 81 9.54 -17.12 2.72
N PRO A 82 10.39 -18.13 2.87
CA PRO A 82 11.06 -18.43 4.15
C PRO A 82 11.84 -17.24 4.73
N LYS A 83 12.36 -16.33 3.89
CA LYS A 83 13.09 -15.14 4.31
C LYS A 83 12.30 -14.23 5.25
N TYR A 84 10.97 -14.14 5.08
CA TYR A 84 10.11 -13.35 5.96
C TYR A 84 10.18 -13.84 7.41
N TRP A 85 10.17 -15.15 7.60
CA TRP A 85 10.17 -15.82 8.91
C TRP A 85 11.56 -16.07 9.49
N THR A 86 12.63 -15.81 8.70
CA THR A 86 14.01 -15.99 9.16
C THR A 86 14.38 -14.94 10.22
N SER A 87 14.91 -15.40 11.34
CA SER A 87 15.40 -14.55 12.45
C SER A 87 16.62 -13.70 12.04
N PRO A 88 16.77 -12.48 12.61
CA PRO A 88 15.78 -11.83 13.48
C PRO A 88 14.61 -11.26 12.68
N ARG A 89 13.38 -11.49 13.18
CA ARG A 89 12.19 -10.79 12.70
C ARG A 89 12.11 -9.38 13.32
N THR A 90 11.24 -8.51 12.82
CA THR A 90 11.10 -7.13 13.33
C THR A 90 10.78 -7.11 14.83
N ILE A 91 9.93 -8.02 15.30
CA ILE A 91 9.58 -8.15 16.73
C ILE A 91 10.79 -8.57 17.58
N GLU A 92 11.67 -9.39 17.02
CA GLU A 92 12.89 -9.85 17.70
C GLU A 92 13.95 -8.72 17.74
N LEU A 93 14.04 -7.88 16.69
CA LEU A 93 14.86 -6.67 16.73
C LEU A 93 14.38 -5.68 17.80
N ALA A 94 13.07 -5.45 17.88
CA ALA A 94 12.50 -4.59 18.92
C ALA A 94 12.77 -5.15 20.33
N ALA A 95 12.68 -6.47 20.52
CA ALA A 95 13.02 -7.12 21.78
C ALA A 95 14.53 -7.03 22.09
N GLN A 96 15.39 -7.16 21.07
CA GLN A 96 16.84 -6.97 21.23
C GLN A 96 17.16 -5.55 21.74
N ILE A 97 16.52 -4.51 21.15
CA ILE A 97 16.69 -3.13 21.62
C ILE A 97 16.20 -2.95 23.05
N ASP A 98 15.07 -3.57 23.43
CA ASP A 98 14.58 -3.54 24.81
C ASP A 98 15.62 -4.06 25.85
N THR A 99 16.49 -5.00 25.43
CA THR A 99 17.49 -5.60 26.34
C THR A 99 18.82 -4.84 26.38
N MET A 100 19.03 -3.86 25.50
CA MET A 100 20.25 -3.06 25.49
C MET A 100 20.43 -2.25 26.76
N SER A 101 21.71 -2.14 27.20
CA SER A 101 22.10 -1.30 28.32
C SER A 101 22.34 0.15 27.93
N LYS A 102 22.43 0.43 26.62
CA LYS A 102 22.72 1.73 26.03
C LYS A 102 21.45 2.32 25.40
N PRO A 103 21.20 3.64 25.51
CA PRO A 103 20.05 4.27 24.87
C PRO A 103 20.13 4.14 23.35
N VAL A 104 19.02 3.76 22.73
CA VAL A 104 18.83 3.70 21.29
C VAL A 104 17.83 4.77 20.87
N VAL A 105 18.22 5.63 19.93
CA VAL A 105 17.40 6.73 19.42
C VAL A 105 17.13 6.51 17.92
N ALA A 106 15.85 6.47 17.54
CA ALA A 106 15.45 6.45 16.13
C ALA A 106 15.34 7.87 15.57
N LEU A 107 16.02 8.13 14.45
CA LEU A 107 15.90 9.37 13.69
C LEU A 107 15.08 9.10 12.42
N MET A 108 13.82 9.55 12.41
CA MET A 108 12.85 9.24 11.37
C MET A 108 12.65 10.42 10.42
N SER A 109 12.93 10.20 9.13
CA SER A 109 12.68 11.15 8.05
C SER A 109 11.93 10.48 6.90
N GLY A 110 11.23 11.26 6.10
CA GLY A 110 10.48 10.81 4.93
C GLY A 110 9.37 9.82 5.31
N ILE A 111 9.68 8.53 5.37
CA ILE A 111 8.70 7.47 5.62
C ILE A 111 9.15 6.59 6.80
N ALA A 112 8.25 6.38 7.76
CA ALA A 112 8.38 5.41 8.86
C ALA A 112 7.04 4.65 8.98
N MET A 113 6.89 3.53 8.27
CA MET A 113 5.62 2.82 8.16
C MET A 113 5.74 1.34 8.52
N GLY A 114 4.67 0.75 9.05
CA GLY A 114 4.59 -0.67 9.37
C GLY A 114 5.78 -1.15 10.19
N GLY A 115 6.45 -2.22 9.75
CA GLY A 115 7.65 -2.73 10.41
C GLY A 115 8.75 -1.69 10.66
N GLY A 116 8.84 -0.62 9.84
CA GLY A 116 9.76 0.50 10.07
C GLY A 116 9.37 1.34 11.29
N LEU A 117 8.09 1.64 11.44
CA LEU A 117 7.58 2.27 12.66
C LEU A 117 7.78 1.32 13.85
N GLU A 118 7.47 0.02 13.71
CA GLU A 118 7.62 -0.97 14.77
C GLU A 118 9.07 -1.10 15.28
N LEU A 119 10.06 -1.04 14.38
CA LEU A 119 11.47 -0.97 14.76
C LEU A 119 11.73 0.26 15.63
N SER A 120 11.20 1.42 15.25
CA SER A 120 11.35 2.66 16.04
C SER A 120 10.63 2.61 17.39
N LEU A 121 9.48 1.90 17.46
CA LEU A 121 8.76 1.68 18.73
C LEU A 121 9.54 0.83 19.74
N GLY A 122 10.46 -0.01 19.27
CA GLY A 122 11.44 -0.71 20.10
C GLY A 122 12.52 0.21 20.66
N CYS A 123 12.84 1.32 19.99
CA CYS A 123 13.83 2.28 20.46
C CYS A 123 13.37 3.02 21.70
N HIS A 124 14.34 3.44 22.53
CA HIS A 124 14.07 4.17 23.78
C HIS A 124 13.51 5.57 23.48
N HIS A 125 14.01 6.21 22.43
CA HIS A 125 13.57 7.55 22.00
C HIS A 125 13.41 7.64 20.49
N ARG A 126 12.60 8.61 20.03
CA ARG A 126 12.27 8.87 18.63
C ARG A 126 12.30 10.35 18.35
N ILE A 127 13.04 10.76 17.32
CA ILE A 127 13.05 12.10 16.77
C ILE A 127 12.58 12.00 15.32
N ALA A 128 11.72 12.91 14.89
CA ALA A 128 11.23 12.92 13.52
C ALA A 128 11.35 14.28 12.87
N MET A 129 11.49 14.30 11.53
CA MET A 129 11.22 15.49 10.74
C MET A 129 9.74 15.84 10.80
N HIS A 130 9.41 17.12 10.75
CA HIS A 130 8.03 17.61 10.84
C HIS A 130 7.08 16.97 9.81
N ASP A 131 7.57 16.64 8.61
CA ASP A 131 6.83 16.08 7.49
C ASP A 131 7.00 14.57 7.31
N THR A 132 7.62 13.89 8.29
CA THR A 132 7.76 12.43 8.28
C THR A 132 6.39 11.76 8.21
N GLN A 133 6.20 10.89 7.23
CA GLN A 133 4.98 10.11 7.06
C GLN A 133 5.04 8.86 7.95
N ILE A 134 4.17 8.80 8.93
CA ILE A 134 4.14 7.77 9.98
C ILE A 134 2.81 7.04 9.93
N ALA A 135 2.82 5.70 9.82
CA ALA A 135 1.60 4.89 9.74
C ALA A 135 1.81 3.43 10.16
N GLN A 136 0.70 2.75 10.53
CA GLN A 136 0.59 1.29 10.62
C GLN A 136 -0.41 0.80 9.55
N PRO A 137 0.03 0.62 8.28
CA PRO A 137 -0.88 0.37 7.17
C PRO A 137 -1.23 -1.11 6.96
N GLU A 138 -0.85 -2.01 7.85
CA GLU A 138 -1.00 -3.47 7.74
C GLU A 138 -2.44 -3.89 7.49
N ILE A 139 -3.41 -3.18 8.07
CA ILE A 139 -4.84 -3.41 7.87
C ILE A 139 -5.25 -3.35 6.38
N LYS A 140 -4.60 -2.51 5.58
CA LYS A 140 -4.82 -2.38 4.13
C LYS A 140 -4.39 -3.64 3.36
N LEU A 141 -3.62 -4.51 4.01
CA LEU A 141 -3.19 -5.82 3.50
C LEU A 141 -3.93 -6.98 4.19
N GLY A 142 -4.95 -6.69 5.01
CA GLY A 142 -5.66 -7.69 5.82
C GLY A 142 -4.77 -8.32 6.89
N LEU A 143 -3.82 -7.54 7.42
CA LEU A 143 -2.85 -7.97 8.43
C LEU A 143 -2.94 -7.08 9.67
N LEU A 144 -2.28 -7.50 10.72
CA LEU A 144 -1.97 -6.69 11.89
C LEU A 144 -0.47 -6.35 11.94
N PRO A 145 -0.04 -5.32 12.69
CA PRO A 145 1.37 -5.05 12.95
C PRO A 145 2.03 -6.18 13.72
N GLY A 146 2.80 -7.01 13.01
CA GLY A 146 3.43 -8.23 13.54
C GLY A 146 4.81 -8.02 14.18
N GLY A 147 5.38 -6.82 14.12
CA GLY A 147 6.67 -6.46 14.73
C GLY A 147 6.54 -5.87 16.15
N GLY A 148 5.34 -5.93 16.75
CA GLY A 148 5.08 -5.46 18.11
C GLY A 148 4.37 -4.11 18.17
N GLY A 149 3.95 -3.54 17.05
CA GLY A 149 3.20 -2.28 17.00
C GLY A 149 1.90 -2.35 17.79
N ILE A 150 1.19 -3.47 17.68
CA ILE A 150 -0.08 -3.70 18.41
C ILE A 150 0.08 -3.65 19.93
N LEU A 151 1.27 -3.98 20.44
CA LEU A 151 1.58 -3.97 21.87
C LEU A 151 2.15 -2.62 22.33
N ARG A 152 3.02 -2.00 21.51
CA ARG A 152 3.78 -0.82 21.88
C ARG A 152 3.05 0.49 21.64
N LEU A 153 2.27 0.56 20.55
CA LEU A 153 1.58 1.79 20.16
C LEU A 153 0.60 2.28 21.24
N PRO A 154 -0.31 1.41 21.79
CA PRO A 154 -1.22 1.83 22.86
C PRO A 154 -0.51 2.35 24.12
N ARG A 155 0.72 1.88 24.38
CA ARG A 155 1.54 2.32 25.53
C ARG A 155 2.12 3.71 25.36
N LEU A 156 2.34 4.14 24.11
CA LEU A 156 2.93 5.44 23.79
C LEU A 156 1.88 6.53 23.58
N ILE A 157 0.82 6.24 22.81
CA ILE A 157 -0.14 7.25 22.34
C ILE A 157 -1.55 7.08 22.94
N GLY A 158 -1.68 6.14 23.88
CA GLY A 158 -2.99 5.78 24.46
C GLY A 158 -3.81 4.85 23.57
N LEU A 159 -4.83 4.24 24.19
CA LEU A 159 -5.59 3.15 23.56
C LEU A 159 -6.40 3.62 22.35
N GLU A 160 -7.08 4.77 22.45
CA GLU A 160 -8.00 5.27 21.41
C GLU A 160 -7.24 5.65 20.13
N ASN A 161 -6.21 6.51 20.24
CA ASN A 161 -5.38 6.91 19.10
C ASN A 161 -4.69 5.68 18.46
N ALA A 162 -4.25 4.72 19.28
CA ALA A 162 -3.62 3.51 18.76
C ALA A 162 -4.61 2.66 17.95
N ILE A 163 -5.84 2.43 18.45
CA ILE A 163 -6.87 1.66 17.73
C ILE A 163 -7.22 2.38 16.44
N GLU A 164 -7.38 3.70 16.43
CA GLU A 164 -7.66 4.46 15.20
C GLU A 164 -6.54 4.29 14.16
N MET A 165 -5.26 4.45 14.55
CA MET A 165 -4.14 4.24 13.63
C MET A 165 -4.09 2.80 13.08
N LEU A 166 -4.37 1.81 13.93
CA LEU A 166 -4.30 0.39 13.57
C LEU A 166 -5.45 -0.06 12.66
N LEU A 167 -6.67 0.46 12.87
CA LEU A 167 -7.84 0.08 12.09
C LEU A 167 -8.00 0.87 10.78
N ASN A 168 -7.52 2.12 10.73
CA ASN A 168 -7.62 2.94 9.53
C ASN A 168 -6.36 2.84 8.65
N GLY A 169 -5.20 2.59 9.24
CA GLY A 169 -3.92 2.56 8.54
C GLY A 169 -3.58 3.89 7.85
N GLU A 170 -4.07 5.00 8.41
CA GLU A 170 -3.85 6.33 7.90
C GLU A 170 -2.47 6.87 8.28
N THR A 171 -2.00 7.82 7.52
CA THR A 171 -0.70 8.46 7.73
C THR A 171 -0.88 9.73 8.54
N ILE A 172 -0.09 9.88 9.59
CA ILE A 172 0.09 11.13 10.35
C ILE A 172 1.48 11.71 10.08
N ASP A 173 1.64 13.01 10.24
CA ASP A 173 2.94 13.66 10.13
C ASP A 173 3.71 13.68 11.48
N GLY A 174 4.97 14.16 11.44
CA GLY A 174 5.80 14.24 12.64
C GLY A 174 5.23 15.14 13.73
N ASN A 175 4.54 16.24 13.38
CA ASN A 175 3.92 17.13 14.34
C ASN A 175 2.75 16.46 15.07
N GLN A 176 1.88 15.78 14.32
CA GLN A 176 0.75 15.04 14.89
C GLN A 176 1.25 13.87 15.76
N ALA A 177 2.30 13.18 15.33
CA ALA A 177 2.92 12.10 16.09
C ALA A 177 3.51 12.59 17.43
N CYS A 178 4.10 13.80 17.44
CA CYS A 178 4.58 14.45 18.64
C CYS A 178 3.42 14.83 19.57
N ALA A 179 2.35 15.38 19.03
CA ALA A 179 1.15 15.71 19.80
C ALA A 179 0.52 14.47 20.48
N TYR A 180 0.63 13.31 19.85
CA TYR A 180 0.19 12.03 20.43
C TYR A 180 1.17 11.45 21.47
N GLY A 181 2.38 11.98 21.59
CA GLY A 181 3.43 11.44 22.46
C GLY A 181 4.24 10.28 21.85
N LEU A 182 4.07 10.02 20.55
CA LEU A 182 4.83 9.02 19.81
C LEU A 182 6.28 9.45 19.61
N ILE A 183 6.52 10.74 19.39
CA ILE A 183 7.80 11.37 19.07
C ILE A 183 8.22 12.26 20.22
N ASP A 184 9.51 12.21 20.61
CA ASP A 184 10.09 13.00 21.70
C ASP A 184 10.49 14.40 21.23
N GLU A 185 10.95 14.55 19.99
CA GLU A 185 11.36 15.83 19.40
C GLU A 185 11.03 15.87 17.92
N VAL A 186 10.51 17.01 17.44
CA VAL A 186 10.29 17.28 16.01
C VAL A 186 11.33 18.26 15.50
N VAL A 187 11.96 17.91 14.40
CA VAL A 187 12.88 18.80 13.68
C VAL A 187 12.06 19.62 12.67
N PRO A 188 12.08 20.96 12.79
CA PRO A 188 11.28 21.82 11.94
C PRO A 188 11.83 21.89 10.51
N LYS A 189 10.99 22.36 9.60
CA LYS A 189 11.37 22.66 8.21
C LYS A 189 12.56 23.62 8.15
N GLY A 190 13.51 23.33 7.26
CA GLY A 190 14.72 24.13 7.07
C GLY A 190 15.91 23.70 7.94
N ALA A 191 15.71 22.77 8.88
CA ALA A 191 16.76 22.24 9.75
C ALA A 191 17.17 20.79 9.39
N GLU A 192 16.88 20.35 8.17
CA GLU A 192 17.16 18.99 7.68
C GLU A 192 18.66 18.65 7.73
N HIS A 193 19.51 19.63 7.46
CA HIS A 193 20.98 19.48 7.49
C HIS A 193 21.55 19.24 8.91
N GLU A 194 20.80 19.58 9.95
CA GLU A 194 21.18 19.38 11.35
C GLU A 194 20.64 18.04 11.92
N PHE A 195 19.93 17.22 11.14
CA PHE A 195 19.14 16.12 11.67
C PHE A 195 19.96 15.11 12.48
N LEU A 196 21.08 14.65 11.94
CA LEU A 196 21.99 13.75 12.66
C LEU A 196 22.60 14.43 13.89
N ASP A 197 23.07 15.68 13.75
CA ASP A 197 23.68 16.42 14.87
C ASP A 197 22.70 16.65 16.03
N ARG A 198 21.42 16.89 15.73
CA ARG A 198 20.36 16.97 16.75
C ARG A 198 20.17 15.63 17.46
N GLY A 199 20.14 14.54 16.70
CA GLY A 199 20.08 13.20 17.27
C GLY A 199 21.24 12.89 18.20
N LEU A 200 22.47 13.24 17.77
CA LEU A 200 23.68 13.07 18.59
C LEU A 200 23.63 13.90 19.87
N ARG A 201 23.24 15.18 19.79
CA ARG A 201 23.07 16.04 20.98
C ARG A 201 21.99 15.50 21.92
N PHE A 202 20.86 15.01 21.37
CA PHE A 202 19.78 14.41 22.15
C PHE A 202 20.26 13.14 22.86
N ALA A 203 20.93 12.23 22.16
CA ALA A 203 21.46 10.99 22.74
C ALA A 203 22.47 11.27 23.86
N LYS A 204 23.39 12.23 23.67
CA LYS A 204 24.33 12.69 24.71
C LYS A 204 23.62 13.24 25.94
N LYS A 205 22.53 14.02 25.76
CA LYS A 205 21.72 14.53 26.87
C LYS A 205 21.11 13.37 27.68
N ILE A 206 20.58 12.33 27.03
CA ILE A 206 20.03 11.15 27.69
C ILE A 206 21.12 10.43 28.49
N VAL A 207 22.27 10.16 27.88
CA VAL A 207 23.42 9.53 28.56
C VAL A 207 23.84 10.33 29.78
N SER A 208 24.04 11.66 29.63
CA SER A 208 24.47 12.55 30.72
C SER A 208 23.45 12.66 31.85
N ALA A 209 22.16 12.47 31.58
CA ALA A 209 21.12 12.49 32.59
C ALA A 209 21.16 11.26 33.51
N GLY A 210 21.78 10.15 33.10
CA GLY A 210 21.97 8.95 33.90
C GLY A 210 20.67 8.29 34.38
N GLN A 211 19.55 8.59 33.70
CA GLN A 211 18.25 8.04 34.10
C GLN A 211 18.05 6.62 33.53
N PRO A 212 17.21 5.79 34.16
CA PRO A 212 16.85 4.49 33.61
C PRO A 212 16.30 4.61 32.18
N LEU A 213 16.64 3.65 31.32
CA LEU A 213 16.18 3.61 29.95
C LEU A 213 14.65 3.47 29.89
N ARG A 214 14.02 4.32 29.09
CA ARG A 214 12.58 4.27 28.84
C ARG A 214 12.27 3.16 27.84
N ARG A 215 11.89 1.99 28.32
CA ARG A 215 11.45 0.87 27.45
C ARG A 215 9.95 0.97 27.23
N THR A 216 9.55 0.98 25.97
CA THR A 216 8.11 1.08 25.62
C THR A 216 7.30 -0.07 26.23
N ARG A 217 7.87 -1.27 26.33
CA ARG A 217 7.23 -2.45 26.92
C ARG A 217 6.83 -2.27 28.40
N ASP A 218 7.56 -1.43 29.12
CA ASP A 218 7.39 -1.22 30.57
C ASP A 218 6.38 -0.09 30.88
N ILE A 219 5.94 0.64 29.87
CA ILE A 219 4.96 1.72 30.03
C ILE A 219 3.57 1.12 30.28
N ASN A 220 2.95 1.52 31.38
CA ASN A 220 1.58 1.14 31.72
C ASN A 220 0.56 1.89 30.85
N ILE A 221 -0.48 1.19 30.41
CA ILE A 221 -1.59 1.80 29.68
C ILE A 221 -2.59 2.35 30.71
N ASN A 222 -2.63 3.67 30.83
CA ASN A 222 -3.58 4.36 31.71
C ASN A 222 -4.88 4.60 30.90
N ASN A 223 -5.86 3.71 31.04
CA ASN A 223 -7.19 3.90 30.51
C ASN A 223 -8.22 3.40 31.53
N SER A 224 -9.07 4.30 32.03
CA SER A 224 -10.12 3.99 33.01
C SER A 224 -11.29 3.19 32.42
N ASN A 225 -11.42 3.12 31.09
CA ASN A 225 -12.52 2.45 30.39
C ASN A 225 -12.05 1.64 29.17
N VAL A 226 -11.08 0.76 29.36
CA VAL A 226 -10.54 -0.11 28.30
C VAL A 226 -11.64 -0.86 27.56
N GLN A 227 -12.53 -1.54 28.33
CA GLN A 227 -13.57 -2.38 27.76
C GLN A 227 -14.57 -1.57 26.91
N GLY A 228 -15.01 -0.41 27.41
CA GLY A 228 -15.94 0.47 26.67
C GLY A 228 -15.31 1.03 25.39
N THR A 229 -14.03 1.40 25.42
CA THR A 229 -13.32 1.86 24.24
C THR A 229 -13.25 0.78 23.16
N ILE A 230 -12.81 -0.43 23.50
CA ILE A 230 -12.70 -1.55 22.54
C ILE A 230 -14.08 -1.89 21.96
N GLU A 231 -15.13 -1.99 22.80
CA GLU A 231 -16.49 -2.31 22.37
C GLU A 231 -17.06 -1.26 21.42
N ASN A 232 -16.75 0.03 21.61
CA ASN A 232 -17.16 1.09 20.71
C ASN A 232 -16.55 0.95 19.32
N PHE A 233 -15.28 0.54 19.23
CA PHE A 233 -14.66 0.27 17.94
C PHE A 233 -15.19 -1.02 17.32
N ARG A 234 -15.43 -2.08 18.11
CA ARG A 234 -15.98 -3.37 17.63
C ARG A 234 -17.34 -3.19 16.96
N LYS A 235 -18.21 -2.31 17.48
CA LYS A 235 -19.51 -1.98 16.88
C LYS A 235 -19.42 -1.32 15.50
N LYS A 236 -18.29 -0.71 15.16
CA LYS A 236 -18.06 -0.03 13.86
C LYS A 236 -17.62 -0.99 12.77
N ILE A 237 -17.15 -2.19 13.11
CA ILE A 237 -16.65 -3.19 12.16
C ILE A 237 -17.81 -3.77 11.35
N LYS A 238 -17.65 -3.81 10.04
CA LYS A 238 -18.62 -4.38 9.10
C LYS A 238 -18.08 -5.71 8.54
N PRO A 239 -18.95 -6.63 8.11
CA PRO A 239 -18.51 -7.88 7.44
C PRO A 239 -17.63 -7.62 6.21
N SER A 240 -17.84 -6.51 5.50
CA SER A 240 -17.03 -6.10 4.34
C SER A 240 -15.59 -5.71 4.68
N ASP A 241 -15.28 -5.46 5.96
CA ASP A 241 -13.93 -5.05 6.39
C ASP A 241 -13.00 -6.25 6.57
N GLY A 242 -13.53 -7.48 6.49
CA GLY A 242 -12.80 -8.71 6.67
C GLY A 242 -12.53 -9.04 8.13
N MET A 243 -11.68 -10.04 8.36
CA MET A 243 -11.41 -10.54 9.72
C MET A 243 -10.35 -9.71 10.49
N ALA A 244 -9.44 -9.03 9.81
CA ALA A 244 -8.30 -8.36 10.43
C ALA A 244 -8.70 -7.31 11.50
N PRO A 245 -9.73 -6.46 11.31
CA PRO A 245 -10.13 -5.49 12.35
C PRO A 245 -10.53 -6.14 13.67
N ALA A 246 -11.30 -7.22 13.63
CA ALA A 246 -11.70 -7.95 14.83
C ALA A 246 -10.50 -8.57 15.53
N VAL A 247 -9.62 -9.23 14.76
CA VAL A 247 -8.38 -9.84 15.29
C VAL A 247 -7.45 -8.81 15.92
N ILE A 248 -7.34 -7.60 15.34
CA ILE A 248 -6.56 -6.49 15.93
C ILE A 248 -7.12 -6.12 17.31
N LEU A 249 -8.45 -5.93 17.42
CA LEU A 249 -9.07 -5.58 18.70
C LEU A 249 -8.91 -6.70 19.75
N ASP A 250 -9.05 -7.97 19.33
CA ASP A 250 -8.86 -9.12 20.22
C ASP A 250 -7.41 -9.20 20.73
N CYS A 251 -6.41 -8.96 19.88
CA CYS A 251 -5.01 -8.92 20.27
C CYS A 251 -4.71 -7.76 21.24
N ILE A 252 -5.26 -6.57 21.00
CA ILE A 252 -5.12 -5.43 21.89
C ILE A 252 -5.73 -5.79 23.25
N GLU A 253 -6.97 -6.26 23.28
CA GLU A 253 -7.67 -6.63 24.50
C GLU A 253 -6.91 -7.70 25.30
N ALA A 254 -6.42 -8.75 24.64
CA ALA A 254 -5.62 -9.79 25.26
C ALA A 254 -4.31 -9.24 25.84
N SER A 255 -3.62 -8.35 25.10
CA SER A 255 -2.35 -7.74 25.53
C SER A 255 -2.46 -6.86 26.78
N LEU A 256 -3.66 -6.38 27.09
CA LEU A 256 -3.94 -5.58 28.29
C LEU A 256 -4.20 -6.44 29.52
N LYS A 257 -4.50 -7.71 29.32
CA LYS A 257 -4.85 -8.69 30.38
C LYS A 257 -3.72 -9.67 30.70
N THR A 258 -2.63 -9.64 29.94
CA THR A 258 -1.53 -10.61 30.03
C THR A 258 -0.17 -9.92 30.16
N SER A 259 0.91 -10.69 30.38
CA SER A 259 2.27 -10.15 30.31
C SER A 259 2.61 -9.70 28.88
N PHE A 260 3.64 -8.87 28.75
CA PHE A 260 4.10 -8.41 27.43
C PHE A 260 4.57 -9.57 26.55
N GLU A 261 5.21 -10.58 27.16
CA GLU A 261 5.65 -11.82 26.48
C GLU A 261 4.48 -12.63 25.95
N GLU A 262 3.45 -12.81 26.76
CA GLU A 262 2.25 -13.54 26.34
C GLU A 262 1.47 -12.77 25.28
N GLY A 263 1.34 -11.44 25.41
CA GLY A 263 0.80 -10.57 24.36
C GLY A 263 1.58 -10.69 23.05
N THR A 264 2.92 -10.78 23.13
CA THR A 264 3.79 -10.99 21.97
C THR A 264 3.52 -12.34 21.29
N ARG A 265 3.35 -13.42 22.06
CA ARG A 265 3.01 -14.75 21.54
C ARG A 265 1.65 -14.72 20.83
N LEU A 266 0.63 -14.18 21.46
CA LEU A 266 -0.72 -14.05 20.88
C LEU A 266 -0.71 -13.22 19.59
N SER A 267 0.03 -12.12 19.56
CA SER A 267 0.19 -11.29 18.35
C SER A 267 0.89 -12.05 17.21
N ASN A 268 1.88 -12.88 17.53
CA ASN A 268 2.53 -13.75 16.52
C ASN A 268 1.56 -14.78 15.94
N ASP A 269 0.79 -15.46 16.79
CA ASP A 269 -0.20 -16.45 16.36
C ASP A 269 -1.27 -15.80 15.46
N ALA A 270 -1.77 -14.63 15.83
CA ALA A 270 -2.70 -13.85 15.05
C ALA A 270 -2.11 -13.37 13.71
N THR A 271 -0.81 -12.98 13.70
CA THR A 271 -0.10 -12.64 12.46
C THR A 271 -0.08 -13.83 11.50
N GLN A 272 0.22 -15.03 11.99
CA GLN A 272 0.25 -16.24 11.17
C GLN A 272 -1.13 -16.57 10.61
N LEU A 273 -2.18 -16.48 11.44
CA LEU A 273 -3.57 -16.68 11.04
C LEU A 273 -3.95 -15.74 9.89
N LEU A 274 -3.71 -14.45 10.04
CA LEU A 274 -4.05 -13.45 9.04
C LEU A 274 -3.24 -13.63 7.75
N MET A 275 -1.93 -13.92 7.86
CA MET A 275 -1.05 -14.16 6.70
C MET A 275 -1.50 -15.31 5.83
N GLN A 276 -2.13 -16.34 6.41
CA GLN A 276 -2.65 -17.51 5.72
C GLN A 276 -4.07 -17.31 5.17
N SER A 277 -4.76 -16.23 5.54
CA SER A 277 -6.13 -15.98 5.12
C SER A 277 -6.22 -15.64 3.62
N GLN A 278 -7.31 -16.09 3.00
CA GLN A 278 -7.62 -15.71 1.61
C GLN A 278 -7.84 -14.19 1.46
N GLU A 279 -8.40 -13.54 2.49
CA GLU A 279 -8.62 -12.10 2.51
C GLU A 279 -7.31 -11.32 2.43
N SER A 280 -6.32 -11.69 3.26
CA SER A 280 -5.00 -11.07 3.19
C SER A 280 -4.29 -11.37 1.86
N ALA A 281 -4.42 -12.58 1.32
CA ALA A 281 -3.88 -12.91 0.00
C ALA A 281 -4.50 -12.02 -1.09
N ALA A 282 -5.82 -11.79 -1.05
CA ALA A 282 -6.54 -10.93 -1.97
C ALA A 282 -6.10 -9.45 -1.87
N LEU A 283 -5.99 -8.93 -0.65
CA LEU A 283 -5.56 -7.54 -0.42
C LEU A 283 -4.09 -7.31 -0.81
N ARG A 284 -3.20 -8.28 -0.54
CA ARG A 284 -1.82 -8.22 -1.03
C ARG A 284 -1.75 -8.28 -2.56
N TYR A 285 -2.54 -9.15 -3.20
CA TYR A 285 -2.66 -9.17 -4.66
C TYR A 285 -3.11 -7.81 -5.18
N LEU A 286 -4.19 -7.23 -4.63
CA LEU A 286 -4.67 -5.90 -5.00
C LEU A 286 -3.58 -4.83 -4.87
N PHE A 287 -2.82 -4.83 -3.78
CA PHE A 287 -1.71 -3.91 -3.58
C PHE A 287 -0.64 -4.01 -4.69
N PHE A 288 -0.30 -5.23 -5.12
CA PHE A 288 0.68 -5.42 -6.18
C PHE A 288 0.15 -5.00 -7.55
N ILE A 289 -1.10 -5.37 -7.89
CA ILE A 289 -1.66 -5.02 -9.20
C ILE A 289 -1.89 -3.51 -9.35
N GLN A 290 -2.25 -2.79 -8.27
CA GLN A 290 -2.32 -1.33 -8.28
C GLN A 290 -0.97 -0.68 -8.60
N ARG A 291 0.11 -1.23 -8.05
CA ARG A 291 1.47 -0.76 -8.36
C ARG A 291 1.94 -1.17 -9.76
N GLN A 292 1.52 -2.33 -10.25
CA GLN A 292 1.87 -2.83 -11.58
C GLN A 292 1.11 -2.07 -12.67
N ALA A 293 -0.19 -1.86 -12.51
CA ALA A 293 -1.02 -1.08 -13.44
C ALA A 293 -0.44 0.30 -13.74
N SER A 294 0.30 0.84 -12.78
CA SER A 294 0.95 2.14 -12.94
C SER A 294 2.38 2.09 -13.48
N LYS A 295 2.90 0.91 -13.87
CA LYS A 295 4.21 0.80 -14.53
C LYS A 295 4.01 0.70 -16.03
N LEU A 296 4.83 1.43 -16.79
CA LEU A 296 4.91 1.19 -18.24
C LEU A 296 5.48 -0.21 -18.49
N PRO A 297 5.04 -0.93 -19.54
CA PRO A 297 5.68 -2.15 -19.97
C PRO A 297 7.19 -1.94 -20.14
N ALA A 298 7.98 -2.89 -19.64
CA ALA A 298 9.43 -2.79 -19.79
C ALA A 298 9.80 -2.80 -21.27
N ARG A 299 10.59 -1.80 -21.70
CA ARG A 299 11.17 -1.78 -23.05
C ARG A 299 11.96 -3.06 -23.26
N LYS A 300 11.62 -3.86 -24.28
CA LYS A 300 12.50 -4.90 -24.78
C LYS A 300 13.67 -4.20 -25.47
N MET A 301 14.82 -4.10 -24.76
CA MET A 301 16.05 -3.58 -25.37
C MET A 301 16.43 -4.49 -26.55
N THR A 302 16.46 -3.90 -27.73
CA THR A 302 17.05 -4.55 -28.90
C THR A 302 18.54 -4.25 -28.92
N SER A 303 19.33 -5.15 -29.46
CA SER A 303 20.82 -5.09 -29.52
C SER A 303 21.40 -3.85 -30.23
N GLN A 304 20.58 -2.93 -30.72
CA GLN A 304 20.99 -1.67 -31.36
C GLN A 304 21.06 -0.48 -30.39
N ASP A 305 20.59 -0.62 -29.13
CA ASP A 305 20.45 0.49 -28.20
C ASP A 305 21.70 0.74 -27.30
N GLU A 306 22.75 -0.08 -27.43
CA GLU A 306 23.93 0.04 -26.55
C GLU A 306 24.87 1.24 -26.85
N ASN A 307 24.62 2.03 -27.91
CA ASN A 307 25.55 3.06 -28.37
C ASN A 307 25.08 4.53 -28.24
N ILE A 308 24.04 4.82 -27.44
CA ILE A 308 23.62 6.22 -27.23
C ILE A 308 23.86 6.68 -25.80
N SER A 309 25.08 7.15 -25.52
CA SER A 309 25.42 7.94 -24.33
C SER A 309 24.94 9.39 -24.46
N GLY A 310 23.64 9.58 -24.70
CA GLY A 310 23.06 10.91 -24.95
C GLY A 310 22.06 11.38 -23.87
N LYS A 311 22.19 10.92 -22.60
CA LYS A 311 21.22 11.26 -21.53
C LYS A 311 21.12 12.74 -21.14
N GLN A 312 22.03 13.60 -21.55
CA GLN A 312 22.04 15.02 -21.14
C GLN A 312 21.49 16.02 -22.17
N ILE A 313 21.43 15.67 -23.44
CA ILE A 313 21.00 16.62 -24.50
C ILE A 313 19.47 16.54 -24.75
N VAL A 314 18.86 15.40 -24.50
CA VAL A 314 17.42 15.17 -24.77
C VAL A 314 16.52 15.81 -23.71
N SER A 315 16.98 15.98 -22.46
CA SER A 315 16.12 16.46 -21.36
C SER A 315 15.72 17.94 -21.46
N GLN A 316 16.43 18.75 -22.23
CA GLN A 316 16.19 20.20 -22.33
C GLN A 316 15.34 20.60 -23.54
N ALA A 317 15.42 19.86 -24.64
CA ALA A 317 14.67 20.15 -25.87
C ALA A 317 13.17 19.73 -25.79
N ILE A 318 12.84 18.75 -24.92
CA ILE A 318 11.49 18.15 -24.85
C ILE A 318 10.61 18.86 -23.80
N LYS A 319 11.17 19.69 -22.93
CA LYS A 319 10.39 20.46 -21.92
C LYS A 319 9.36 21.43 -22.50
N ASN A 320 9.45 21.78 -23.77
CA ASN A 320 8.63 22.82 -24.42
C ASN A 320 7.63 22.29 -25.44
N LYS A 321 7.49 20.98 -25.64
CA LYS A 321 6.51 20.45 -26.59
C LYS A 321 5.21 20.13 -25.86
N SER A 322 4.15 20.83 -26.24
CA SER A 322 2.77 20.56 -25.80
C SER A 322 2.32 19.18 -26.26
N ILE A 323 1.74 18.39 -25.36
CA ILE A 323 1.20 17.07 -25.67
C ILE A 323 -0.30 17.21 -25.82
N LYS A 324 -0.83 16.89 -26.99
CA LYS A 324 -2.29 16.86 -27.23
C LYS A 324 -2.87 15.57 -26.69
N VAL A 325 -3.93 15.68 -25.89
CA VAL A 325 -4.61 14.55 -25.28
C VAL A 325 -6.12 14.77 -25.36
N GLN A 326 -6.85 13.78 -25.85
CA GLN A 326 -8.30 13.81 -25.82
C GLN A 326 -8.81 13.40 -24.44
N LEU A 327 -9.77 14.13 -23.89
CA LEU A 327 -10.44 13.84 -22.64
C LEU A 327 -11.87 13.43 -22.89
N CYS A 328 -12.24 12.25 -22.40
CA CYS A 328 -13.58 11.72 -22.49
C CYS A 328 -14.20 11.69 -21.10
N GLY A 329 -15.43 12.24 -20.95
CA GLY A 329 -16.18 12.29 -19.71
C GLY A 329 -16.12 13.63 -18.96
N ARG A 330 -16.72 13.71 -17.77
CA ARG A 330 -16.73 14.94 -16.94
C ARG A 330 -15.35 15.18 -16.33
N VAL A 331 -14.69 16.24 -16.79
CA VAL A 331 -13.35 16.63 -16.34
C VAL A 331 -13.46 17.66 -15.21
N PRO A 332 -12.90 17.40 -14.02
CA PRO A 332 -12.83 18.38 -12.95
C PRO A 332 -11.99 19.61 -13.35
N ALA A 333 -12.42 20.82 -12.96
CA ALA A 333 -11.76 22.07 -13.37
C ALA A 333 -10.29 22.17 -12.88
N ASP A 334 -9.98 21.59 -11.73
CA ASP A 334 -8.63 21.50 -11.18
C ASP A 334 -7.69 20.63 -12.03
N TRP A 335 -8.24 19.66 -12.74
CA TRP A 335 -7.48 18.82 -13.69
C TRP A 335 -7.02 19.62 -14.91
N LEU A 336 -7.89 20.44 -15.49
CA LEU A 336 -7.54 21.29 -16.63
C LEU A 336 -6.42 22.27 -16.26
N SER A 337 -6.52 22.91 -15.10
CA SER A 337 -5.50 23.83 -14.60
C SER A 337 -4.17 23.13 -14.33
N SER A 338 -4.20 21.93 -13.71
CA SER A 338 -3.02 21.12 -13.46
C SER A 338 -2.38 20.61 -14.74
N ALA A 339 -3.18 20.30 -15.74
CA ALA A 339 -2.72 19.81 -17.02
C ALA A 339 -1.93 20.86 -17.81
N GLN A 340 -2.47 22.05 -17.95
CA GLN A 340 -1.82 23.17 -18.62
C GLN A 340 -0.46 23.48 -17.98
N SER A 341 -0.38 23.50 -16.65
CA SER A 341 0.87 23.72 -15.91
C SER A 341 1.91 22.59 -16.10
N ASN A 342 1.51 21.41 -16.57
CA ASN A 342 2.38 20.27 -16.87
C ASN A 342 2.65 20.08 -18.38
N GLY A 343 2.21 21.02 -19.23
CA GLY A 343 2.47 21.05 -20.67
C GLY A 343 1.60 20.07 -21.47
N PHE A 344 0.33 19.87 -21.04
CA PHE A 344 -0.67 19.14 -21.79
C PHE A 344 -1.71 20.09 -22.37
N GLU A 345 -2.08 19.90 -23.64
CA GLU A 345 -3.22 20.53 -24.28
C GLU A 345 -4.33 19.49 -24.37
N PHE A 346 -5.52 19.80 -23.84
CA PHE A 346 -6.64 18.89 -23.83
C PHE A 346 -7.73 19.36 -24.79
N GLU A 347 -8.22 18.40 -25.56
CA GLU A 347 -9.48 18.51 -26.28
C GLU A 347 -10.52 17.68 -25.53
N VAL A 348 -11.59 18.32 -25.02
CA VAL A 348 -12.69 17.64 -24.36
C VAL A 348 -13.67 17.14 -25.41
N VAL A 349 -13.82 15.83 -25.49
CA VAL A 349 -14.79 15.19 -26.39
C VAL A 349 -16.04 14.87 -25.58
N ASP A 350 -17.19 15.37 -26.00
CA ASP A 350 -18.48 15.09 -25.36
C ASP A 350 -18.78 13.60 -25.41
N ASP A 351 -18.92 12.99 -24.25
CA ASP A 351 -19.09 11.55 -24.09
C ASP A 351 -20.57 11.24 -23.86
N ASP A 352 -21.29 11.01 -24.94
CA ASP A 352 -22.47 10.17 -24.86
C ASP A 352 -21.98 8.73 -24.66
N PHE A 353 -22.24 8.14 -23.50
CA PHE A 353 -21.80 6.80 -23.06
C PHE A 353 -22.03 5.69 -24.12
N ASN A 354 -22.79 5.98 -25.17
CA ASN A 354 -23.14 5.13 -26.30
C ASN A 354 -22.51 5.54 -27.65
N ALA A 355 -21.77 6.65 -27.72
CA ALA A 355 -21.15 7.05 -28.99
C ALA A 355 -19.90 6.21 -29.24
N ASN A 356 -19.85 5.56 -30.40
CA ASN A 356 -18.64 4.94 -30.94
C ASN A 356 -17.54 5.99 -31.03
N LEU A 357 -16.67 6.06 -30.01
CA LEU A 357 -15.53 6.96 -30.01
C LEU A 357 -14.61 6.52 -31.15
N GLN A 358 -14.64 7.22 -32.28
CA GLN A 358 -13.61 7.12 -33.29
C GLN A 358 -12.37 7.85 -32.73
N ILE A 359 -11.56 7.12 -31.96
CA ILE A 359 -10.23 7.60 -31.56
C ILE A 359 -9.42 7.66 -32.86
N PHE A 360 -9.07 8.87 -33.26
CA PHE A 360 -8.18 9.10 -34.39
C PHE A 360 -6.86 8.36 -34.12
N THR A 361 -6.33 7.73 -35.13
CA THR A 361 -5.40 6.60 -35.11
C THR A 361 -4.02 6.88 -34.51
N ASP A 362 -3.69 8.13 -34.12
CA ASP A 362 -2.33 8.55 -33.78
C ASP A 362 -2.20 9.32 -32.44
N ASP A 363 -3.29 9.57 -31.71
CA ASP A 363 -3.26 10.40 -30.49
C ASP A 363 -3.46 9.58 -29.20
N LEU A 364 -2.84 10.08 -28.12
CA LEU A 364 -3.11 9.60 -26.76
C LEU A 364 -4.48 10.11 -26.30
N ALA A 365 -5.26 9.26 -25.64
CA ALA A 365 -6.53 9.68 -25.07
C ALA A 365 -6.65 9.23 -23.60
N LEU A 366 -7.39 9.99 -22.80
CA LEU A 366 -7.75 9.63 -21.44
C LEU A 366 -9.24 9.44 -21.33
N ARG A 367 -9.65 8.34 -20.73
CA ARG A 367 -11.04 8.11 -20.35
C ARG A 367 -11.17 8.21 -18.84
N LEU A 368 -12.00 9.16 -18.42
CA LEU A 368 -12.28 9.46 -17.02
C LEU A 368 -13.63 8.86 -16.65
N TYR A 369 -13.66 8.10 -15.56
CA TYR A 369 -14.91 7.58 -15.00
C TYR A 369 -15.34 8.49 -13.85
N THR A 370 -16.62 8.85 -13.79
CA THR A 370 -17.17 9.76 -12.76
C THR A 370 -16.92 9.19 -11.36
N ASN A 371 -16.30 9.98 -10.48
CA ASN A 371 -15.92 9.60 -9.11
C ASN A 371 -14.92 8.43 -8.99
N SER A 372 -14.28 8.03 -10.08
CA SER A 372 -13.35 6.91 -10.13
C SER A 372 -11.97 7.24 -9.59
N SER A 373 -11.31 6.24 -9.01
CA SER A 373 -9.87 6.26 -8.73
C SER A 373 -9.01 5.84 -9.93
N ILE A 374 -9.64 5.40 -11.01
CA ILE A 374 -8.98 4.90 -12.24
C ILE A 374 -9.05 5.95 -13.35
N VAL A 375 -8.01 5.97 -14.17
CA VAL A 375 -7.98 6.66 -15.46
C VAL A 375 -7.49 5.68 -16.52
N GLU A 376 -8.32 5.38 -17.50
CA GLU A 376 -7.91 4.58 -18.66
C GLU A 376 -7.12 5.46 -19.61
N ILE A 377 -5.88 5.07 -19.90
CA ILE A 377 -5.01 5.73 -20.89
C ILE A 377 -5.03 4.90 -22.15
N LEU A 378 -5.67 5.44 -23.19
CA LEU A 378 -5.70 4.84 -24.50
C LEU A 378 -4.47 5.28 -25.29
N TYR A 379 -3.75 4.32 -25.86
CA TYR A 379 -2.54 4.61 -26.62
C TYR A 379 -2.45 3.76 -27.89
N PRO A 380 -1.94 4.32 -29.00
CA PRO A 380 -1.66 3.55 -30.22
C PRO A 380 -0.45 2.63 -30.01
N MET A 381 -0.42 1.50 -30.73
CA MET A 381 0.59 0.45 -30.55
C MET A 381 2.05 0.94 -30.70
N HIS A 382 2.27 1.92 -31.56
CA HIS A 382 3.60 2.50 -31.82
C HIS A 382 4.06 3.52 -30.75
N SER A 383 3.16 3.97 -29.86
CA SER A 383 3.48 4.97 -28.83
C SER A 383 3.82 4.36 -27.46
N LEU A 384 3.87 3.03 -27.33
CA LEU A 384 4.14 2.34 -26.05
C LEU A 384 5.47 2.77 -25.40
N GLU A 385 6.46 3.12 -26.22
CA GLU A 385 7.78 3.56 -25.78
C GLU A 385 7.93 5.09 -25.78
N SER A 386 6.84 5.84 -26.03
CA SER A 386 6.92 7.29 -26.15
C SER A 386 7.15 7.95 -24.80
N GLU A 387 7.97 9.00 -24.81
CA GLU A 387 8.18 9.85 -23.63
C GLU A 387 6.88 10.57 -23.22
N GLU A 388 6.02 10.84 -24.21
CA GLU A 388 4.70 11.45 -24.02
C GLU A 388 3.80 10.56 -23.16
N LEU A 389 3.73 9.26 -23.45
CA LEU A 389 2.98 8.30 -22.64
C LEU A 389 3.53 8.21 -21.23
N ALA A 390 4.87 8.19 -21.08
CA ALA A 390 5.52 8.18 -19.77
C ALA A 390 5.18 9.42 -18.94
N ARG A 391 5.18 10.61 -19.57
CA ARG A 391 4.78 11.87 -18.93
C ARG A 391 3.31 11.84 -18.49
N LEU A 392 2.42 11.34 -19.36
CA LEU A 392 0.99 11.24 -19.08
C LEU A 392 0.70 10.32 -17.91
N VAL A 393 1.31 9.12 -17.87
CA VAL A 393 1.23 8.18 -16.74
C VAL A 393 1.71 8.86 -15.45
N LYS A 394 2.84 9.58 -15.49
CA LYS A 394 3.38 10.28 -14.32
C LYS A 394 2.44 11.37 -13.83
N TRP A 395 1.81 12.12 -14.73
CA TRP A 395 0.84 13.15 -14.39
C TRP A 395 -0.43 12.57 -13.77
N VAL A 396 -1.01 11.50 -14.36
CA VAL A 396 -2.19 10.80 -13.80
C VAL A 396 -1.93 10.33 -12.37
N LYS A 397 -0.74 9.80 -12.09
CA LYS A 397 -0.32 9.42 -10.72
C LYS A 397 -0.23 10.63 -9.78
N LYS A 398 0.30 11.77 -10.25
CA LYS A 398 0.37 13.01 -9.46
C LYS A 398 -1.02 13.50 -9.05
N MET A 399 -2.04 13.22 -9.87
CA MET A 399 -3.45 13.46 -9.57
C MET A 399 -4.06 12.41 -8.63
N GLN A 400 -3.24 11.55 -8.02
CA GLN A 400 -3.66 10.46 -7.11
C GLN A 400 -4.62 9.45 -7.76
N LYS A 401 -4.52 9.28 -9.08
CA LYS A 401 -5.30 8.31 -9.84
C LYS A 401 -4.45 7.12 -10.27
N ILE A 402 -5.10 6.01 -10.53
CA ILE A 402 -4.48 4.77 -11.00
C ILE A 402 -4.60 4.71 -12.53
N PRO A 403 -3.49 4.84 -13.29
CA PRO A 403 -3.56 4.72 -14.73
C PRO A 403 -3.71 3.26 -15.16
N ILE A 404 -4.63 2.96 -16.05
CA ILE A 404 -4.75 1.67 -16.74
C ILE A 404 -4.47 1.90 -18.22
N LEU A 405 -3.48 1.18 -18.76
CA LEU A 405 -3.09 1.28 -20.15
C LEU A 405 -3.97 0.36 -21.01
N SER A 406 -4.58 0.91 -22.04
CA SER A 406 -5.48 0.18 -22.95
C SER A 406 -5.18 0.52 -24.41
N GLN A 407 -5.28 -0.48 -25.28
CA GLN A 407 -5.24 -0.34 -26.72
C GLN A 407 -6.63 -0.50 -27.37
N SER A 408 -7.67 -0.57 -26.55
CA SER A 408 -9.03 -0.73 -27.04
C SER A 408 -9.50 0.50 -27.79
N LYS A 409 -9.81 0.31 -29.07
CA LYS A 409 -10.21 1.41 -29.98
C LYS A 409 -11.72 1.66 -30.01
N LYS A 410 -12.54 0.71 -29.53
CA LYS A 410 -13.99 0.75 -29.77
C LYS A 410 -14.84 0.96 -28.55
N ASN A 411 -14.51 0.35 -27.41
CA ASN A 411 -15.31 0.44 -26.19
C ASN A 411 -14.41 0.64 -24.96
N ALA A 412 -14.91 1.36 -23.95
CA ALA A 412 -14.26 1.40 -22.65
C ALA A 412 -14.14 -0.03 -22.10
N LEU A 413 -13.04 -0.34 -21.40
CA LEU A 413 -12.88 -1.64 -20.73
C LEU A 413 -14.05 -1.94 -19.80
N VAL A 414 -14.54 -0.94 -19.06
CA VAL A 414 -15.75 -1.06 -18.21
C VAL A 414 -16.97 -1.42 -19.05
N THR A 415 -17.18 -0.78 -20.21
CA THR A 415 -18.32 -1.09 -21.11
C THR A 415 -18.21 -2.52 -21.64
N SER A 416 -17.02 -2.97 -22.01
CA SER A 416 -16.80 -4.35 -22.48
C SER A 416 -17.12 -5.38 -21.40
N LEU A 417 -16.71 -5.13 -20.15
CA LEU A 417 -17.03 -5.98 -19.01
C LEU A 417 -18.54 -5.99 -18.72
N LEU A 418 -19.19 -4.82 -18.77
CA LEU A 418 -20.65 -4.69 -18.57
C LEU A 418 -21.44 -5.45 -19.63
N ASN A 419 -21.08 -5.33 -20.89
CA ASN A 419 -21.76 -6.04 -21.98
C ASN A 419 -21.66 -7.56 -21.77
N SER A 420 -20.49 -8.08 -21.39
CA SER A 420 -20.31 -9.49 -21.11
C SER A 420 -21.15 -9.97 -19.93
N LEU A 421 -21.26 -9.16 -18.87
CA LEU A 421 -22.15 -9.47 -17.73
C LEU A 421 -23.61 -9.45 -18.13
N THR A 422 -24.03 -8.45 -18.92
CA THR A 422 -25.40 -8.33 -19.43
C THR A 422 -25.76 -9.55 -20.29
N GLU A 423 -24.90 -9.95 -21.19
CA GLU A 423 -25.07 -11.17 -22.00
C GLU A 423 -25.19 -12.41 -21.13
N SER A 424 -24.32 -12.56 -20.11
CA SER A 424 -24.36 -13.72 -19.20
C SER A 424 -25.67 -13.78 -18.42
N ILE A 425 -26.17 -12.65 -17.90
CA ILE A 425 -27.46 -12.59 -17.17
C ILE A 425 -28.62 -12.90 -18.11
N LEU A 426 -28.61 -12.38 -19.33
CA LEU A 426 -29.64 -12.67 -20.34
C LEU A 426 -29.67 -14.15 -20.74
N LEU A 427 -28.50 -14.77 -20.88
CA LEU A 427 -28.39 -16.21 -21.19
C LEU A 427 -28.91 -17.10 -20.05
N THR A 428 -28.82 -16.67 -18.80
CA THR A 428 -29.35 -17.42 -17.64
C THR A 428 -30.87 -17.32 -17.50
N ASN A 429 -31.53 -16.37 -18.19
CA ASN A 429 -32.97 -16.08 -18.07
C ASN A 429 -33.45 -15.89 -16.61
N ALA A 430 -32.58 -15.43 -15.72
CA ALA A 430 -32.85 -15.35 -14.30
C ALA A 430 -33.09 -13.90 -13.87
N THR A 431 -34.27 -13.64 -13.32
CA THR A 431 -34.50 -12.48 -12.43
C THR A 431 -34.26 -12.95 -10.99
N PRO A 432 -33.20 -12.45 -10.31
CA PRO A 432 -32.93 -12.86 -8.94
C PRO A 432 -34.06 -12.39 -8.01
N SER A 433 -34.47 -13.27 -7.09
CA SER A 433 -35.48 -12.94 -6.06
C SER A 433 -34.91 -11.94 -5.05
N GLU A 434 -35.77 -11.24 -4.28
CA GLU A 434 -35.32 -10.37 -3.19
C GLU A 434 -34.47 -11.10 -2.15
N SER A 435 -34.78 -12.39 -1.88
CA SER A 435 -33.96 -13.23 -1.00
C SER A 435 -32.57 -13.46 -1.58
N THR A 436 -32.45 -13.72 -2.88
CA THR A 436 -31.18 -13.86 -3.59
C THR A 436 -30.35 -12.58 -3.52
N ILE A 437 -30.98 -11.41 -3.70
CA ILE A 437 -30.29 -10.11 -3.60
C ILE A 437 -29.78 -9.87 -2.16
N LYS A 438 -30.57 -10.23 -1.15
CA LYS A 438 -30.16 -10.12 0.26
C LYS A 438 -28.99 -11.05 0.59
N GLU A 439 -28.99 -12.26 0.08
CA GLU A 439 -27.92 -13.23 0.26
C GLU A 439 -26.64 -12.80 -0.45
N ILE A 440 -26.72 -12.26 -1.67
CA ILE A 440 -25.61 -11.60 -2.39
C ILE A 440 -25.04 -10.45 -1.56
N GLY A 441 -25.89 -9.67 -0.90
CA GLY A 441 -25.48 -8.59 0.02
C GLY A 441 -24.70 -9.13 1.23
N GLN A 442 -25.06 -10.27 1.78
CA GLN A 442 -24.33 -10.94 2.88
C GLN A 442 -22.94 -11.43 2.42
N TRP A 443 -22.79 -11.78 1.15
CA TRP A 443 -21.49 -12.12 0.56
C TRP A 443 -20.58 -10.91 0.34
N GLY A 444 -21.04 -9.69 0.60
CA GLY A 444 -20.31 -8.45 0.31
C GLY A 444 -20.31 -8.06 -1.17
N LEU A 445 -21.12 -8.73 -2.00
CA LEU A 445 -21.26 -8.47 -3.44
C LEU A 445 -22.43 -7.50 -3.77
N GLY A 446 -23.08 -6.92 -2.76
CA GLY A 446 -24.29 -6.11 -2.94
C GLY A 446 -24.09 -4.91 -3.85
N GLU A 447 -22.98 -4.18 -3.71
CA GLU A 447 -22.66 -3.02 -4.55
C GLU A 447 -22.37 -3.46 -6.00
N PHE A 448 -21.58 -4.50 -6.18
CA PHE A 448 -21.29 -5.09 -7.49
C PHE A 448 -22.57 -5.52 -8.21
N PHE A 449 -23.46 -6.22 -7.50
CA PHE A 449 -24.71 -6.68 -8.07
C PHE A 449 -25.68 -5.52 -8.38
N SER A 450 -25.75 -4.50 -7.53
CA SER A 450 -26.50 -3.27 -7.77
C SER A 450 -26.03 -2.56 -9.04
N PHE A 451 -24.71 -2.47 -9.22
CA PHE A 451 -24.12 -1.90 -10.43
C PHE A 451 -24.52 -2.67 -11.69
N VAL A 452 -24.41 -4.01 -11.68
CA VAL A 452 -24.81 -4.88 -12.79
C VAL A 452 -26.31 -4.72 -13.11
N ARG A 453 -27.18 -4.62 -12.08
CA ARG A 453 -28.62 -4.43 -12.24
C ARG A 453 -28.98 -3.09 -12.88
N HIS A 454 -28.30 -2.01 -12.51
CA HIS A 454 -28.55 -0.68 -13.09
C HIS A 454 -28.10 -0.62 -14.56
N ALA A 455 -26.96 -1.21 -14.88
CA ALA A 455 -26.47 -1.33 -16.25
C ALA A 455 -27.44 -2.12 -17.16
N ASN A 456 -28.02 -3.20 -16.64
CA ASN A 456 -29.02 -4.01 -17.37
C ASN A 456 -30.34 -3.25 -17.61
N ALA A 457 -30.78 -2.41 -16.67
CA ALA A 457 -32.02 -1.65 -16.84
C ALA A 457 -31.95 -0.67 -18.03
N GLN A 458 -30.76 -0.14 -18.31
CA GLN A 458 -30.55 0.74 -19.48
C GLN A 458 -30.44 -0.06 -20.81
N SER A 459 -29.89 -1.27 -20.78
CA SER A 459 -29.74 -2.13 -21.96
C SER A 459 -31.02 -2.89 -22.31
N LEU A 460 -31.82 -3.27 -21.32
CA LEU A 460 -33.09 -3.99 -21.50
C LEU A 460 -34.17 -3.19 -22.23
N SER A 461 -34.12 -1.85 -22.17
CA SER A 461 -35.07 -0.99 -22.91
C SER A 461 -34.92 -1.11 -24.45
N SER A 462 -33.75 -1.56 -24.93
CA SER A 462 -33.50 -1.80 -26.35
C SER A 462 -33.76 -3.22 -26.83
N PHE A 463 -33.91 -4.21 -25.90
CA PHE A 463 -34.05 -5.63 -26.20
C PHE A 463 -35.46 -6.22 -25.97
N GLN A 464 -36.42 -5.47 -25.45
CA GLN A 464 -37.76 -5.98 -25.08
C GLN A 464 -38.67 -6.41 -26.25
N GLN A 465 -38.17 -6.58 -27.46
CA GLN A 465 -39.00 -6.97 -28.61
C GLN A 465 -38.93 -8.44 -29.03
N SER A 466 -38.22 -9.33 -28.34
CA SER A 466 -38.23 -10.74 -28.71
C SER A 466 -38.20 -11.71 -27.52
N GLU A 467 -39.32 -12.43 -27.42
CA GLU A 467 -39.55 -13.77 -26.88
C GLU A 467 -39.80 -13.97 -25.36
N LYS A 468 -40.74 -14.86 -25.11
CA LYS A 468 -41.21 -15.38 -23.82
C LYS A 468 -40.06 -15.89 -22.95
N VAL A 469 -39.75 -15.17 -21.89
CA VAL A 469 -38.75 -15.58 -20.88
C VAL A 469 -39.39 -16.60 -19.96
N ILE A 470 -38.85 -17.82 -19.93
CA ILE A 470 -39.18 -18.87 -18.94
C ILE A 470 -38.34 -18.61 -17.70
N SER A 471 -38.94 -18.15 -16.62
CA SER A 471 -38.25 -17.89 -15.35
C SER A 471 -37.78 -19.22 -14.71
N LYS A 472 -36.49 -19.53 -14.81
CA LYS A 472 -35.84 -20.60 -14.06
C LYS A 472 -35.34 -20.02 -12.73
N ARG A 473 -35.69 -20.57 -11.58
CA ARG A 473 -35.09 -20.21 -10.30
C ARG A 473 -33.66 -20.78 -10.28
N ILE A 474 -32.66 -19.92 -10.34
CA ILE A 474 -31.25 -20.27 -10.19
C ILE A 474 -30.86 -20.05 -8.73
N LYS A 475 -30.02 -20.93 -8.17
CA LYS A 475 -29.43 -20.75 -6.84
C LYS A 475 -28.46 -19.56 -6.85
N THR A 476 -28.37 -18.85 -5.74
CA THR A 476 -27.51 -17.66 -5.60
C THR A 476 -26.05 -17.93 -5.97
N ASP A 477 -25.51 -19.06 -5.51
CA ASP A 477 -24.11 -19.44 -5.78
C ASP A 477 -23.86 -19.72 -7.27
N GLU A 478 -24.82 -20.36 -7.96
CA GLU A 478 -24.74 -20.60 -9.41
C GLU A 478 -24.72 -19.28 -10.20
N LEU A 479 -25.55 -18.32 -9.81
CA LEU A 479 -25.59 -17.00 -10.45
C LEU A 479 -24.28 -16.22 -10.23
N ILE A 480 -23.74 -16.24 -9.01
CA ILE A 480 -22.46 -15.59 -8.69
C ILE A 480 -21.33 -16.22 -9.51
N ASP A 481 -21.27 -17.53 -9.58
CA ASP A 481 -20.26 -18.25 -10.35
C ASP A 481 -20.36 -17.94 -11.86
N ASP A 482 -21.57 -17.85 -12.40
CA ASP A 482 -21.80 -17.50 -13.80
C ASP A 482 -21.32 -16.07 -14.12
N LEU A 483 -21.59 -15.11 -13.24
CA LEU A 483 -21.13 -13.73 -13.37
C LEU A 483 -19.59 -13.64 -13.31
N ILE A 484 -18.97 -14.31 -12.35
CA ILE A 484 -17.52 -14.35 -12.21
C ILE A 484 -16.88 -15.03 -13.42
N ASN A 485 -17.45 -16.13 -13.90
CA ASN A 485 -16.96 -16.83 -15.10
C ASN A 485 -17.08 -15.97 -16.36
N ALA A 486 -18.16 -15.16 -16.48
CA ALA A 486 -18.32 -14.23 -17.60
C ALA A 486 -17.22 -13.16 -17.60
N LEU A 487 -16.93 -12.55 -16.44
CA LEU A 487 -15.85 -11.59 -16.27
C LEU A 487 -14.47 -12.20 -16.60
N CYS A 488 -14.21 -13.42 -16.13
CA CYS A 488 -12.96 -14.12 -16.43
C CYS A 488 -12.80 -14.44 -17.91
N ARG A 489 -13.88 -14.87 -18.60
CA ARG A 489 -13.86 -15.11 -20.06
C ARG A 489 -13.51 -13.83 -20.81
N MET A 490 -14.22 -12.74 -20.53
CA MET A 490 -13.96 -11.43 -21.15
C MET A 490 -12.53 -10.95 -20.88
N SER A 491 -12.04 -11.13 -19.65
CA SER A 491 -10.66 -10.79 -19.30
C SER A 491 -9.64 -11.50 -20.20
N ASN A 492 -9.81 -12.80 -20.39
CA ASN A 492 -8.94 -13.60 -21.24
C ASN A 492 -9.05 -13.19 -22.73
N GLU A 493 -10.25 -12.85 -23.19
CA GLU A 493 -10.45 -12.37 -24.55
C GLU A 493 -9.73 -11.03 -24.80
N LEU A 494 -9.85 -10.07 -23.89
CA LEU A 494 -9.20 -8.75 -24.00
C LEU A 494 -7.67 -8.89 -24.00
N VAL A 495 -7.12 -9.79 -23.20
CA VAL A 495 -5.68 -10.11 -23.21
C VAL A 495 -5.30 -10.79 -24.54
N SER A 496 -6.08 -11.77 -25.02
CA SER A 496 -5.79 -12.46 -26.28
C SER A 496 -5.83 -11.54 -27.51
N ARG A 497 -6.68 -10.52 -27.47
CA ARG A 497 -6.77 -9.46 -28.50
C ARG A 497 -5.71 -8.36 -28.31
N GLN A 498 -4.86 -8.47 -27.30
CA GLN A 498 -3.85 -7.47 -26.94
C GLN A 498 -4.43 -6.09 -26.58
N GLU A 499 -5.72 -6.02 -26.23
CA GLU A 499 -6.37 -4.78 -25.79
C GLU A 499 -5.90 -4.34 -24.41
N ILE A 500 -5.51 -5.31 -23.56
CA ILE A 500 -4.83 -5.09 -22.28
C ILE A 500 -3.63 -6.04 -22.15
N SER A 501 -2.65 -5.65 -21.36
CA SER A 501 -1.44 -6.46 -21.15
C SER A 501 -1.65 -7.64 -20.19
N GLU A 502 -2.53 -7.51 -19.22
CA GLU A 502 -2.72 -8.48 -18.13
C GLU A 502 -4.15 -8.47 -17.57
N VAL A 503 -4.65 -9.63 -17.15
CA VAL A 503 -5.96 -9.79 -16.47
C VAL A 503 -6.06 -9.00 -15.16
N ALA A 504 -4.92 -8.72 -14.52
CA ALA A 504 -4.86 -7.94 -13.28
C ALA A 504 -5.48 -6.54 -13.39
N GLY A 505 -5.36 -5.89 -14.56
CA GLY A 505 -6.00 -4.60 -14.82
C GLY A 505 -7.52 -4.68 -14.75
N LEU A 506 -8.11 -5.81 -15.15
CA LEU A 506 -9.55 -6.03 -15.11
C LEU A 506 -10.06 -6.36 -13.71
N ASP A 507 -9.26 -7.06 -12.89
CA ASP A 507 -9.56 -7.22 -11.47
C ASP A 507 -9.60 -5.86 -10.75
N LEU A 508 -8.70 -4.93 -11.10
CA LEU A 508 -8.74 -3.56 -10.58
C LEU A 508 -10.02 -2.83 -10.98
N ILE A 509 -10.42 -2.90 -12.24
CA ILE A 509 -11.66 -2.29 -12.73
C ILE A 509 -12.86 -2.88 -11.99
N ALA A 510 -12.95 -4.20 -11.87
CA ALA A 510 -14.05 -4.86 -11.17
C ALA A 510 -14.15 -4.40 -9.71
N ILE A 511 -13.02 -4.26 -9.01
CA ILE A 511 -13.00 -3.82 -7.60
C ILE A 511 -13.33 -2.33 -7.46
N LEU A 512 -12.67 -1.49 -8.26
CA LEU A 512 -12.68 -0.04 -8.03
C LEU A 512 -13.86 0.66 -8.69
N GLU A 513 -14.37 0.11 -9.80
CA GLU A 513 -15.47 0.71 -10.58
C GLU A 513 -16.78 -0.05 -10.46
N MET A 514 -16.74 -1.37 -10.32
CA MET A 514 -17.92 -2.21 -10.34
C MET A 514 -18.33 -2.69 -8.93
N GLY A 515 -17.58 -2.31 -7.89
CA GLY A 515 -17.89 -2.65 -6.49
C GLY A 515 -17.64 -4.13 -6.14
N PHE A 516 -16.80 -4.84 -6.89
CA PHE A 516 -16.40 -6.19 -6.49
C PHE A 516 -15.61 -6.15 -5.17
N PRO A 517 -15.89 -7.03 -4.19
CA PRO A 517 -15.28 -6.94 -2.87
C PRO A 517 -13.76 -7.05 -2.92
N LYS A 518 -13.06 -6.02 -2.43
CA LYS A 518 -11.58 -5.98 -2.39
C LYS A 518 -10.97 -7.15 -1.61
N ILE A 519 -11.65 -7.64 -0.58
CA ILE A 519 -11.22 -8.80 0.22
C ILE A 519 -11.32 -10.13 -0.54
N LYS A 520 -11.89 -10.14 -1.74
CA LYS A 520 -11.94 -11.27 -2.67
C LYS A 520 -10.89 -11.16 -3.80
N GLY A 521 -10.21 -10.02 -3.95
CA GLY A 521 -9.08 -9.82 -4.85
C GLY A 521 -9.41 -9.66 -6.33
N GLY A 522 -10.68 -9.46 -6.69
CA GLY A 522 -11.17 -9.39 -8.06
C GLY A 522 -11.61 -10.74 -8.64
N PRO A 523 -12.36 -10.75 -9.76
CA PRO A 523 -12.96 -11.95 -10.32
C PRO A 523 -11.94 -13.04 -10.69
N ASN A 524 -10.86 -12.67 -11.35
CA ASN A 524 -9.83 -13.63 -11.80
C ASN A 524 -9.05 -14.21 -10.63
N PHE A 525 -8.67 -13.37 -9.65
CA PHE A 525 -8.01 -13.82 -8.44
C PHE A 525 -8.92 -14.76 -7.63
N TYR A 526 -10.17 -14.36 -7.41
CA TYR A 526 -11.16 -15.17 -6.68
C TYR A 526 -11.34 -16.54 -7.33
N ARG A 527 -11.57 -16.58 -8.66
CA ARG A 527 -11.74 -17.83 -9.40
C ARG A 527 -10.55 -18.78 -9.28
N SER A 528 -9.33 -18.22 -9.36
CA SER A 528 -8.07 -18.99 -9.28
C SER A 528 -7.79 -19.54 -7.88
N ASN A 529 -8.44 -19.02 -6.85
CA ASN A 529 -8.19 -19.37 -5.44
C ASN A 529 -9.45 -19.89 -4.70
N LYS A 530 -10.59 -20.06 -5.39
CA LYS A 530 -11.86 -20.49 -4.78
C LYS A 530 -11.77 -21.84 -4.06
N ASP A 531 -10.97 -22.75 -4.60
CA ASP A 531 -10.86 -24.13 -4.11
C ASP A 531 -9.60 -24.38 -3.25
N LYS A 532 -8.83 -23.32 -2.94
CA LYS A 532 -7.68 -23.35 -2.02
C LYS A 532 -8.08 -22.94 -0.62
#